data_6d3192ead5e2aeb16df18e03d9ff5bc6
#
_entry.id   6d3192ead5e2aeb16df18e03d9ff5bc6
#
_cell.length_a   1.000
_cell.length_b   1.000
_cell.length_c   1.000
_cell.angle_alpha   90.00
_cell.angle_beta   90.00
_cell.angle_gamma   90.00
#
_symmetry.space_group_name_H-M   'P 1'
#
loop_
_entity.id
_entity.type
_entity.pdbx_description
1 polymer ?
#
loop_
_entity_poly.entity_id
_entity_poly.type
_entity_poly.pdbx_seq_one_letter_code
_entity_poly.pdbx_strand_id
1 'polypeptide(L)'
;SLFGGVLFYSILFDMRIISFVVWIVYSFSISFLSYVVSSELISNRLIDEPISKVFSLIESIVTFFASGFMWLAYLLIVKRLVSMSNDEIKFKLLFEKWTPILLIPTLGYLSATANVVFREKAFDSIDTLMSVVFTNTIIFQMVLLVVPAYGIVILKKYYEIGYNFAVPYCIGPVVVFYLFNLIVG
;
A
#
# COMPACT_ATOMS: atom_id res chain seq x y z
N SER A 1 -12.50 37.86 5.76
CA SER A 1 -11.09 37.50 5.62
C SER A 1 -10.86 36.66 4.36
N LEU A 2 -10.67 37.31 3.22
CA LEU A 2 -10.36 36.72 1.92
C LEU A 2 -9.03 35.93 1.95
N PHE A 3 -8.06 36.37 2.71
CA PHE A 3 -6.74 35.72 2.83
C PHE A 3 -6.80 34.33 3.48
N GLY A 4 -7.67 34.13 4.45
CA GLY A 4 -7.84 32.82 5.09
C GLY A 4 -8.43 31.76 4.14
N GLY A 5 -9.34 32.19 3.25
CA GLY A 5 -9.92 31.29 2.24
C GLY A 5 -8.94 30.84 1.16
N VAL A 6 -8.11 31.75 0.64
CA VAL A 6 -7.11 31.43 -0.40
C VAL A 6 -6.03 30.51 0.15
N LEU A 7 -5.53 30.75 1.37
CA LEU A 7 -4.53 29.90 2.02
C LEU A 7 -5.10 28.49 2.32
N PHE A 8 -6.35 28.42 2.77
CA PHE A 8 -7.03 27.15 3.04
C PHE A 8 -7.27 26.34 1.75
N TYR A 9 -7.63 26.99 0.63
CA TYR A 9 -7.79 26.34 -0.66
C TYR A 9 -6.46 25.86 -1.23
N SER A 10 -5.36 26.61 -1.07
CA SER A 10 -4.04 26.18 -1.54
C SER A 10 -3.56 24.96 -0.75
N ILE A 11 -3.69 24.93 0.57
CA ILE A 11 -3.31 23.81 1.42
C ILE A 11 -4.16 22.56 1.10
N LEU A 12 -5.47 22.70 0.84
CA LEU A 12 -6.33 21.59 0.44
C LEU A 12 -6.00 21.04 -0.95
N PHE A 13 -5.63 21.92 -1.87
CA PHE A 13 -5.20 21.51 -3.22
C PHE A 13 -3.87 20.76 -3.14
N ASP A 14 -2.92 21.24 -2.36
CA ASP A 14 -1.63 20.60 -2.12
C ASP A 14 -1.79 19.22 -1.48
N MET A 15 -2.69 19.05 -0.50
CA MET A 15 -2.95 17.76 0.16
C MET A 15 -3.49 16.69 -0.81
N ARG A 16 -4.27 17.06 -1.83
CA ARG A 16 -4.75 16.13 -2.85
C ARG A 16 -3.62 15.65 -3.73
N ILE A 17 -2.82 16.58 -4.21
CA ILE A 17 -1.66 16.27 -5.07
C ILE A 17 -0.71 15.37 -4.29
N ILE A 18 -0.41 15.71 -3.04
CA ILE A 18 0.45 14.89 -2.17
C ILE A 18 -0.12 13.48 -2.03
N SER A 19 -1.41 13.33 -1.70
CA SER A 19 -2.03 12.01 -1.54
C SER A 19 -2.02 11.20 -2.84
N PHE A 20 -2.26 11.85 -3.97
CA PHE A 20 -2.21 11.19 -5.27
C PHE A 20 -0.78 10.75 -5.63
N VAL A 21 0.20 11.61 -5.40
CA VAL A 21 1.62 11.28 -5.60
C VAL A 21 2.04 10.13 -4.69
N VAL A 22 1.71 10.18 -3.39
CA VAL A 22 2.01 9.11 -2.43
C VAL A 22 1.39 7.79 -2.87
N TRP A 23 0.15 7.78 -3.34
CA TRP A 23 -0.51 6.60 -3.84
C TRP A 23 0.20 5.99 -5.05
N ILE A 24 0.60 6.83 -6.03
CA ILE A 24 1.36 6.37 -7.20
C ILE A 24 2.73 5.84 -6.79
N VAL A 25 3.47 6.57 -5.95
CA VAL A 25 4.82 6.17 -5.51
C VAL A 25 4.76 4.88 -4.71
N TYR A 26 3.74 4.69 -3.87
CA TYR A 26 3.48 3.44 -3.17
C TYR A 26 3.28 2.26 -4.15
N SER A 27 2.36 2.41 -5.10
CA SER A 27 2.08 1.38 -6.11
C SER A 27 3.32 1.07 -6.96
N PHE A 28 4.10 2.10 -7.32
CA PHE A 28 5.34 1.94 -8.06
C PHE A 28 6.42 1.22 -7.24
N SER A 29 6.57 1.52 -5.95
CA SER A 29 7.59 0.89 -5.11
C SER A 29 7.36 -0.62 -4.96
N ILE A 30 6.12 -1.06 -4.79
CA ILE A 30 5.77 -2.49 -4.76
C ILE A 30 6.03 -3.14 -6.11
N SER A 31 5.57 -2.50 -7.17
CA SER A 31 5.75 -2.96 -8.56
C SER A 31 7.23 -3.11 -8.91
N PHE A 32 8.06 -2.14 -8.54
CA PHE A 32 9.48 -2.17 -8.79
C PHE A 32 10.20 -3.27 -8.02
N LEU A 33 9.83 -3.48 -6.75
CA LEU A 33 10.33 -4.61 -5.97
C LEU A 33 9.94 -5.96 -6.63
N SER A 34 8.67 -6.10 -7.04
CA SER A 34 8.21 -7.30 -7.76
C SER A 34 9.03 -7.55 -9.02
N TYR A 35 9.27 -6.51 -9.84
CA TYR A 35 10.10 -6.60 -11.03
C TYR A 35 11.51 -7.11 -10.71
N VAL A 36 12.19 -6.51 -9.73
CA VAL A 36 13.56 -6.86 -9.37
C VAL A 36 13.63 -8.30 -8.87
N VAL A 37 12.72 -8.68 -7.96
CA VAL A 37 12.68 -10.04 -7.40
C VAL A 37 12.39 -11.08 -8.49
N SER A 38 11.40 -10.84 -9.35
CA SER A 38 11.04 -11.77 -10.43
C SER A 38 12.14 -11.89 -11.48
N SER A 39 12.77 -10.77 -11.86
CA SER A 39 13.85 -10.82 -12.86
C SER A 39 15.03 -11.64 -12.38
N GLU A 40 15.41 -11.53 -11.11
CA GLU A 40 16.48 -12.32 -10.51
C GLU A 40 16.11 -13.81 -10.37
N LEU A 41 14.88 -14.10 -9.88
CA LEU A 41 14.43 -15.47 -9.72
C LEU A 41 14.33 -16.24 -11.03
N ILE A 42 13.89 -15.56 -12.11
CA ILE A 42 13.71 -16.20 -13.40
C ILE A 42 15.06 -16.36 -14.12
N SER A 43 15.95 -15.38 -14.03
CA SER A 43 17.27 -15.45 -14.65
C SER A 43 18.10 -16.62 -14.12
N ASN A 44 17.95 -16.94 -12.84
CA ASN A 44 18.66 -18.07 -12.20
C ASN A 44 18.06 -19.46 -12.55
N ARG A 45 16.91 -19.52 -13.24
CA ARG A 45 16.23 -20.79 -13.60
C ARG A 45 16.42 -21.24 -15.04
N LEU A 46 17.45 -20.77 -15.75
CA LEU A 46 17.77 -21.20 -17.13
C LEU A 46 16.67 -20.86 -18.17
N ILE A 47 15.85 -19.87 -17.92
CA ILE A 47 14.91 -19.34 -18.92
C ILE A 47 15.65 -18.26 -19.73
N ASP A 48 15.47 -18.28 -21.06
CA ASP A 48 16.08 -17.30 -21.96
C ASP A 48 15.83 -15.87 -21.46
N GLU A 49 16.91 -15.10 -21.35
CA GLU A 49 16.94 -13.76 -20.77
C GLU A 49 15.87 -12.79 -21.31
N PRO A 50 15.56 -12.76 -22.61
CA PRO A 50 14.50 -11.88 -23.12
C PRO A 50 13.11 -12.30 -22.65
N ILE A 51 12.81 -13.58 -22.49
CA ILE A 51 11.54 -14.10 -22.04
C ILE A 51 11.34 -13.78 -20.54
N SER A 52 12.39 -13.95 -19.73
CA SER A 52 12.35 -13.66 -18.30
C SER A 52 12.04 -12.19 -18.03
N LYS A 53 12.65 -11.28 -18.76
CA LYS A 53 12.40 -9.83 -18.65
C LYS A 53 10.96 -9.45 -19.01
N VAL A 54 10.38 -10.08 -20.04
CA VAL A 54 8.97 -9.83 -20.42
C VAL A 54 8.02 -10.30 -19.32
N PHE A 55 8.22 -11.48 -18.73
CA PHE A 55 7.38 -11.97 -17.64
C PHE A 55 7.48 -11.08 -16.40
N SER A 56 8.69 -10.69 -16.00
CA SER A 56 8.91 -9.79 -14.87
C SER A 56 8.24 -8.41 -15.09
N LEU A 57 8.27 -7.91 -16.32
CA LEU A 57 7.59 -6.66 -16.67
C LEU A 57 6.08 -6.78 -16.57
N ILE A 58 5.49 -7.86 -17.09
CA ILE A 58 4.05 -8.12 -16.99
C ILE A 58 3.62 -8.22 -15.52
N GLU A 59 4.33 -9.00 -14.71
CA GLU A 59 4.07 -9.14 -13.28
C GLU A 59 4.14 -7.80 -12.55
N SER A 60 5.15 -6.99 -12.87
CA SER A 60 5.31 -5.65 -12.32
C SER A 60 4.12 -4.74 -12.66
N ILE A 61 3.67 -4.73 -13.90
CA ILE A 61 2.51 -3.94 -14.34
C ILE A 61 1.24 -4.40 -13.59
N VAL A 62 1.01 -5.71 -13.50
CA VAL A 62 -0.13 -6.27 -12.77
C VAL A 62 -0.07 -5.87 -11.29
N THR A 63 1.10 -5.97 -10.66
CA THR A 63 1.32 -5.59 -9.26
C THR A 63 1.08 -4.09 -9.03
N PHE A 64 1.48 -3.23 -9.97
CA PHE A 64 1.20 -1.79 -9.89
C PHE A 64 -0.29 -1.51 -9.81
N PHE A 65 -1.06 -2.04 -10.74
CA PHE A 65 -2.50 -1.83 -10.75
C PHE A 65 -3.19 -2.51 -9.56
N ALA A 66 -2.80 -3.75 -9.24
CA ALA A 66 -3.40 -4.49 -8.13
C ALA A 66 -3.21 -3.75 -6.80
N SER A 67 -2.00 -3.28 -6.47
CA SER A 67 -1.73 -2.56 -5.22
C SER A 67 -2.50 -1.23 -5.14
N GLY A 68 -2.57 -0.49 -6.25
CA GLY A 68 -3.35 0.74 -6.34
C GLY A 68 -4.85 0.51 -6.16
N PHE A 69 -5.41 -0.48 -6.85
CA PHE A 69 -6.83 -0.83 -6.70
C PHE A 69 -7.17 -1.39 -5.33
N MET A 70 -6.31 -2.20 -4.74
CA MET A 70 -6.51 -2.72 -3.38
C MET A 70 -6.63 -1.60 -2.36
N TRP A 71 -5.80 -0.58 -2.46
CA TRP A 71 -5.91 0.60 -1.60
C TRP A 71 -7.24 1.34 -1.77
N LEU A 72 -7.64 1.60 -3.01
CA LEU A 72 -8.92 2.26 -3.30
C LEU A 72 -10.11 1.42 -2.83
N ALA A 73 -10.07 0.11 -3.05
CA ALA A 73 -11.11 -0.81 -2.59
C ALA A 73 -11.23 -0.81 -1.05
N TYR A 74 -10.10 -0.85 -0.34
CA TYR A 74 -10.07 -0.75 1.11
C TYR A 74 -10.76 0.54 1.59
N LEU A 75 -10.39 1.70 1.03
CA LEU A 75 -11.02 2.98 1.39
C LEU A 75 -12.51 3.02 1.06
N LEU A 76 -12.93 2.40 -0.06
CA LEU A 76 -14.35 2.33 -0.43
C LEU A 76 -15.15 1.45 0.53
N ILE A 77 -14.59 0.31 0.96
CA ILE A 77 -15.20 -0.56 1.96
C ILE A 77 -15.36 0.18 3.28
N VAL A 78 -14.30 0.81 3.77
CA VAL A 78 -14.34 1.59 5.01
C VAL A 78 -15.37 2.73 4.89
N LYS A 79 -15.34 3.47 3.78
CA LYS A 79 -16.36 4.51 3.51
C LYS A 79 -17.77 3.93 3.61
N ARG A 80 -18.04 2.78 2.99
CA ARG A 80 -19.35 2.14 3.01
C ARG A 80 -19.77 1.76 4.42
N LEU A 81 -18.89 1.14 5.19
CA LEU A 81 -19.14 0.74 6.57
C LEU A 81 -19.46 1.95 7.46
N VAL A 82 -18.68 3.01 7.31
CA VAL A 82 -18.86 4.24 8.09
C VAL A 82 -20.16 4.97 7.69
N SER A 83 -20.51 5.00 6.40
CA SER A 83 -21.76 5.60 5.91
C SER A 83 -23.01 4.87 6.43
N MET A 84 -22.90 3.65 6.94
CA MET A 84 -24.00 2.97 7.65
C MET A 84 -24.28 3.55 9.03
N SER A 85 -23.33 4.28 9.61
CA SER A 85 -23.42 4.87 10.94
C SER A 85 -23.46 6.40 10.91
N ASN A 86 -22.99 7.03 9.82
CA ASN A 86 -22.87 8.49 9.71
C ASN A 86 -23.00 8.93 8.23
N ASP A 87 -24.00 9.74 7.91
CA ASP A 87 -24.50 9.95 6.54
C ASP A 87 -23.57 10.73 5.58
N GLU A 88 -22.47 11.34 6.02
CA GLU A 88 -21.74 12.31 5.16
C GLU A 88 -20.25 12.09 4.97
N ILE A 89 -19.75 10.84 4.89
CA ILE A 89 -18.32 10.67 4.60
C ILE A 89 -18.02 10.81 3.11
N LYS A 90 -17.33 11.90 2.75
CA LYS A 90 -16.83 12.10 1.39
C LYS A 90 -15.58 11.27 1.15
N PHE A 91 -15.63 10.36 0.17
CA PHE A 91 -14.48 9.52 -0.22
C PHE A 91 -13.19 10.33 -0.45
N LYS A 92 -13.32 11.49 -1.07
CA LYS A 92 -12.23 12.42 -1.33
C LYS A 92 -11.47 12.80 -0.05
N LEU A 93 -12.20 13.17 1.02
CA LEU A 93 -11.58 13.57 2.28
C LEU A 93 -10.89 12.36 2.96
N LEU A 94 -11.50 11.19 2.88
CA LEU A 94 -10.91 9.95 3.37
C LEU A 94 -9.60 9.64 2.65
N PHE A 95 -9.60 9.72 1.32
CA PHE A 95 -8.41 9.51 0.50
C PHE A 95 -7.30 10.53 0.85
N GLU A 96 -7.64 11.82 0.90
CA GLU A 96 -6.67 12.89 1.19
C GLU A 96 -6.02 12.75 2.58
N LYS A 97 -6.78 12.34 3.58
CA LYS A 97 -6.28 12.26 4.96
C LYS A 97 -5.60 10.94 5.30
N TRP A 98 -5.99 9.85 4.65
CA TRP A 98 -5.48 8.53 5.00
C TRP A 98 -4.30 8.09 4.11
N THR A 99 -4.32 8.41 2.81
CA THR A 99 -3.27 7.98 1.88
C THR A 99 -1.84 8.36 2.27
N PRO A 100 -1.56 9.51 2.92
CA PRO A 100 -0.18 9.84 3.33
C PRO A 100 0.50 8.79 4.21
N ILE A 101 -0.25 7.94 4.92
CA ILE A 101 0.32 6.85 5.72
C ILE A 101 1.09 5.84 4.86
N LEU A 102 0.76 5.72 3.58
CA LEU A 102 1.43 4.83 2.65
C LEU A 102 2.91 5.18 2.42
N LEU A 103 3.37 6.35 2.85
CA LEU A 103 4.81 6.67 2.85
C LEU A 103 5.62 5.70 3.71
N ILE A 104 5.06 5.19 4.81
CA ILE A 104 5.77 4.25 5.69
C ILE A 104 6.08 2.94 4.94
N PRO A 105 5.08 2.21 4.41
CA PRO A 105 5.36 1.00 3.63
C PRO A 105 6.16 1.29 2.35
N THR A 106 5.98 2.45 1.72
CA THR A 106 6.78 2.86 0.55
C THR A 106 8.27 2.84 0.86
N LEU A 107 8.69 3.46 1.99
CA LEU A 107 10.07 3.44 2.42
C LEU A 107 10.57 2.02 2.70
N GLY A 108 9.71 1.16 3.27
CA GLY A 108 10.01 -0.25 3.48
C GLY A 108 10.28 -0.98 2.16
N TYR A 109 9.41 -0.84 1.16
CA TYR A 109 9.58 -1.48 -0.15
C TYR A 109 10.81 -0.96 -0.90
N LEU A 110 11.08 0.35 -0.85
CA LEU A 110 12.29 0.92 -1.45
C LEU A 110 13.57 0.39 -0.77
N SER A 111 13.55 0.26 0.56
CA SER A 111 14.65 -0.34 1.31
C SER A 111 14.86 -1.81 0.95
N ALA A 112 13.79 -2.60 0.83
CA ALA A 112 13.86 -3.98 0.39
C ALA A 112 14.42 -4.10 -1.03
N THR A 113 13.97 -3.24 -1.96
CA THR A 113 14.50 -3.19 -3.32
C THR A 113 15.99 -2.86 -3.34
N ALA A 114 16.40 -1.85 -2.57
CA ALA A 114 17.81 -1.50 -2.46
C ALA A 114 18.66 -2.67 -1.95
N ASN A 115 18.17 -3.40 -0.95
CA ASN A 115 18.84 -4.60 -0.44
C ASN A 115 19.03 -5.68 -1.52
N VAL A 116 18.04 -5.86 -2.40
CA VAL A 116 18.14 -6.83 -3.50
C VAL A 116 19.14 -6.35 -4.55
N VAL A 117 19.03 -5.10 -4.99
CA VAL A 117 19.85 -4.53 -6.07
C VAL A 117 21.33 -4.41 -5.69
N PHE A 118 21.63 -4.02 -4.41
CA PHE A 118 23.02 -3.82 -3.98
C PHE A 118 23.70 -5.07 -3.44
N ARG A 119 22.97 -6.17 -3.27
CA ARG A 119 23.61 -7.47 -2.97
C ARG A 119 23.99 -8.13 -4.29
N GLU A 120 25.27 -8.07 -4.65
CA GLU A 120 25.81 -8.96 -5.69
C GLU A 120 25.45 -10.41 -5.32
N LYS A 121 24.78 -11.12 -6.23
CA LYS A 121 24.33 -12.50 -6.04
C LYS A 121 23.25 -12.71 -4.98
N ALA A 122 22.24 -11.82 -4.95
CA ALA A 122 21.15 -11.87 -3.96
C ALA A 122 20.40 -13.21 -3.92
N PHE A 123 20.44 -14.02 -4.97
CA PHE A 123 19.70 -15.27 -5.10
C PHE A 123 20.56 -16.52 -5.30
N ASP A 124 21.89 -16.41 -5.11
CA ASP A 124 22.81 -17.56 -5.22
C ASP A 124 22.64 -18.56 -4.06
N SER A 125 21.96 -18.17 -2.97
CA SER A 125 21.70 -19.03 -1.83
C SER A 125 20.24 -18.96 -1.36
N ILE A 126 19.77 -20.09 -0.81
CA ILE A 126 18.45 -20.18 -0.17
C ILE A 126 18.33 -19.17 0.97
N ASP A 127 19.39 -18.91 1.72
CA ASP A 127 19.40 -17.98 2.86
C ASP A 127 19.12 -16.54 2.41
N THR A 128 19.64 -16.14 1.26
CA THR A 128 19.42 -14.80 0.71
C THR A 128 17.97 -14.65 0.23
N LEU A 129 17.44 -15.66 -0.46
CA LEU A 129 16.02 -15.69 -0.85
C LEU A 129 15.09 -15.60 0.37
N MET A 130 15.38 -16.39 1.40
CA MET A 130 14.60 -16.36 2.65
C MET A 130 14.67 -14.99 3.35
N SER A 131 15.82 -14.33 3.31
CA SER A 131 15.96 -12.95 3.84
C SER A 131 15.07 -11.95 3.12
N VAL A 132 14.95 -12.02 1.79
CA VAL A 132 14.07 -11.15 1.00
C VAL A 132 12.60 -11.44 1.30
N VAL A 133 12.21 -12.72 1.33
CA VAL A 133 10.84 -13.14 1.67
C VAL A 133 10.48 -12.68 3.08
N PHE A 134 11.37 -12.85 4.04
CA PHE A 134 11.15 -12.43 5.42
C PHE A 134 10.99 -10.92 5.53
N THR A 135 11.84 -10.15 4.86
CA THR A 135 11.74 -8.67 4.83
C THR A 135 10.40 -8.22 4.24
N ASN A 136 9.98 -8.81 3.12
CA ASN A 136 8.68 -8.53 2.52
C ASN A 136 7.52 -8.86 3.45
N THR A 137 7.59 -9.98 4.15
CA THR A 137 6.56 -10.39 5.12
C THR A 137 6.45 -9.39 6.26
N ILE A 138 7.58 -8.90 6.79
CA ILE A 138 7.58 -7.86 7.84
C ILE A 138 6.94 -6.57 7.33
N ILE A 139 7.30 -6.10 6.13
CA ILE A 139 6.73 -4.88 5.55
C ILE A 139 5.22 -5.05 5.38
N PHE A 140 4.78 -6.19 4.86
CA PHE A 140 3.36 -6.49 4.70
C PHE A 140 2.62 -6.50 6.04
N GLN A 141 3.17 -7.12 7.08
CA GLN A 141 2.59 -7.09 8.43
C GLN A 141 2.51 -5.67 9.01
N MET A 142 3.54 -4.85 8.78
CA MET A 142 3.52 -3.43 9.17
C MET A 142 2.39 -2.68 8.49
N VAL A 143 2.16 -2.90 7.19
CA VAL A 143 1.03 -2.31 6.46
C VAL A 143 -0.31 -2.71 7.08
N LEU A 144 -0.48 -4.01 7.38
CA LEU A 144 -1.70 -4.54 7.99
C LEU A 144 -2.00 -3.99 9.38
N LEU A 145 -1.00 -3.52 10.11
CA LEU A 145 -1.15 -2.95 11.46
C LEU A 145 -1.22 -1.42 11.44
N VAL A 146 -0.26 -0.78 10.78
CA VAL A 146 -0.09 0.69 10.82
C VAL A 146 -1.20 1.40 10.05
N VAL A 147 -1.60 0.87 8.91
CA VAL A 147 -2.62 1.50 8.05
C VAL A 147 -4.00 1.55 8.73
N PRO A 148 -4.55 0.44 9.28
CA PRO A 148 -5.81 0.50 10.01
C PRO A 148 -5.72 1.31 11.31
N ALA A 149 -4.60 1.21 12.06
CA ALA A 149 -4.41 2.00 13.28
C ALA A 149 -4.48 3.51 13.00
N TYR A 150 -3.83 3.96 11.94
CA TYR A 150 -3.93 5.35 11.49
C TYR A 150 -5.35 5.71 11.04
N GLY A 151 -6.03 4.80 10.36
CA GLY A 151 -7.43 4.97 9.96
C GLY A 151 -8.36 5.19 11.15
N ILE A 152 -8.18 4.46 12.25
CA ILE A 152 -8.95 4.66 13.49
C ILE A 152 -8.78 6.09 14.00
N VAL A 153 -7.54 6.61 13.99
CA VAL A 153 -7.25 8.00 14.40
C VAL A 153 -7.94 9.00 13.47
N ILE A 154 -7.91 8.76 12.16
CA ILE A 154 -8.58 9.61 11.17
C ILE A 154 -10.10 9.61 11.39
N LEU A 155 -10.71 8.44 11.54
CA LEU A 155 -12.16 8.32 11.75
C LEU A 155 -12.60 9.03 13.05
N LYS A 156 -11.83 8.90 14.12
CA LYS A 156 -12.10 9.59 15.38
C LYS A 156 -11.93 11.10 15.25
N LYS A 157 -10.83 11.57 14.66
CA LYS A 157 -10.46 12.99 14.64
C LYS A 157 -11.32 13.83 13.70
N TYR A 158 -11.65 13.29 12.53
CA TYR A 158 -12.31 14.05 11.45
C TYR A 158 -13.80 13.73 11.29
N TYR A 159 -14.25 12.60 11.84
CA TYR A 159 -15.64 12.14 11.70
C TYR A 159 -16.32 11.86 13.04
N GLU A 160 -15.61 12.11 14.16
CA GLU A 160 -16.11 11.94 15.53
C GLU A 160 -16.65 10.53 15.83
N ILE A 161 -16.20 9.51 15.06
CA ILE A 161 -16.64 8.13 15.22
C ILE A 161 -16.01 7.54 16.47
N GLY A 162 -16.84 6.97 17.35
CA GLY A 162 -16.38 6.29 18.55
C GLY A 162 -15.50 5.06 18.23
N TYR A 163 -14.55 4.73 19.12
CA TYR A 163 -13.66 3.59 18.93
C TYR A 163 -14.38 2.26 18.69
N ASN A 164 -15.55 2.06 19.33
CA ASN A 164 -16.35 0.86 19.18
C ASN A 164 -16.77 0.58 17.72
N PHE A 165 -16.84 1.62 16.90
CA PHE A 165 -17.15 1.52 15.47
C PHE A 165 -15.91 1.70 14.59
N ALA A 166 -15.02 2.63 14.94
CA ALA A 166 -13.81 2.90 14.15
C ALA A 166 -12.89 1.69 14.05
N VAL A 167 -12.73 0.93 15.15
CA VAL A 167 -11.90 -0.27 15.20
C VAL A 167 -12.41 -1.35 14.23
N PRO A 168 -13.66 -1.84 14.32
CA PRO A 168 -14.15 -2.85 13.38
C PRO A 168 -14.21 -2.36 11.94
N TYR A 169 -14.44 -1.07 11.68
CA TYR A 169 -14.48 -0.53 10.31
C TYR A 169 -13.09 -0.50 9.65
N CYS A 170 -12.04 -0.26 10.41
CA CYS A 170 -10.68 -0.24 9.88
C CYS A 170 -10.03 -1.63 9.85
N ILE A 171 -10.23 -2.43 10.89
CA ILE A 171 -9.58 -3.75 11.04
C ILE A 171 -10.39 -4.84 10.33
N GLY A 172 -11.72 -4.78 10.35
CA GLY A 172 -12.58 -5.80 9.76
C GLY A 172 -12.23 -6.16 8.30
N PRO A 173 -12.12 -5.19 7.37
CA PRO A 173 -11.72 -5.49 6.00
C PRO A 173 -10.36 -6.16 5.88
N VAL A 174 -9.39 -5.79 6.74
CA VAL A 174 -8.06 -6.40 6.76
C VAL A 174 -8.13 -7.86 7.21
N VAL A 175 -8.88 -8.14 8.27
CA VAL A 175 -9.08 -9.51 8.78
C VAL A 175 -9.78 -10.38 7.73
N VAL A 176 -10.83 -9.88 7.09
CA VAL A 176 -11.53 -10.60 6.01
C VAL A 176 -10.59 -10.90 4.86
N PHE A 177 -9.80 -9.93 4.42
CA PHE A 177 -8.81 -10.12 3.36
C PHE A 177 -7.74 -11.16 3.75
N TYR A 178 -7.25 -11.11 4.99
CA TYR A 178 -6.27 -12.07 5.49
C TYR A 178 -6.84 -13.49 5.55
N LEU A 179 -8.05 -13.65 6.07
CA LEU A 179 -8.75 -14.95 6.12
C LEU A 179 -9.02 -15.49 4.72
N PHE A 180 -9.41 -14.63 3.77
CA PHE A 180 -9.61 -15.02 2.39
C PHE A 180 -8.31 -15.58 1.77
N ASN A 181 -7.18 -14.92 1.98
CA ASN A 181 -5.89 -15.42 1.50
C ASN A 181 -5.48 -16.75 2.14
N LEU A 182 -5.82 -17.00 3.41
CA LEU A 182 -5.56 -18.29 4.06
C LEU A 182 -6.39 -19.45 3.48
N ILE A 183 -7.57 -19.15 2.92
CA ILE A 183 -8.47 -20.18 2.37
C ILE A 183 -8.13 -20.48 0.89
N VAL A 184 -7.72 -19.48 0.15
CA VAL A 184 -7.51 -19.57 -1.31
C VAL A 184 -6.06 -19.84 -1.69
N GLY A 185 -5.10 -19.44 -0.85
CA GLY A 185 -3.65 -19.63 -1.07
C GLY A 185 -3.16 -20.90 -0.42
#